data_c78c6b3d90e8469e76aa2e0e65149405
#
_entry.id   c78c6b3d90e8469e76aa2e0e65149405
#
_cell.length_a   1.000
_cell.length_b   1.000
_cell.length_c   1.000
_cell.angle_alpha   90.00
_cell.angle_beta   90.00
_cell.angle_gamma   90.00
#
_symmetry.space_group_name_H-M   'P 1'
#
loop_
_entity.id
_entity.type
_entity.pdbx_description
1 polymer ?
#
loop_
_entity_poly.entity_id
_entity_poly.type
_entity_poly.pdbx_seq_one_letter_code
_entity_poly.pdbx_strand_id
1 'polypeptide(L)'
;MANTSGTTSTTTPSATGTVIQLHTIDDLRKQEPVSIGEIASVLEYSRGSRMGGGVFVYDATDNSTPDDGGLNFVTSGKKRWKRVVLDYSAVTVVDFGAIADGTTDCIDAVIRMFKWSQRVLPSAGIRFTAGEFSLSGFDLAEVLGSDREINRFKISGAPVNFGYFPTTTLKFNWGPKPRKIHFFSVRARYVEISGFVVKGMSSDSGEDGGTAFNNVGFFTNSIIGGQFLRVSSMEFRYLGGRALELIDTLDCKIDQFYSRGCQGSIVYARWSDREKCAWDHSTAIELSNFNLQRSTRQPVFDLPRCTQSFIRNGWIEHSEFAGDLTNGQWTIEGLVIESTQNPMKMGYCRAMIIQKSVHRDSAGFDFSKEGIEPWTLLAEGDRGVMEISDLGAIIQGSLSYDFTTSQHHMDNRGKDAKWFYVGEFNFSDATSQIHVRILGSAQYVSQSETQTDYSYRTPEGVAHIYLQARNDDNTIGSWHSEGSSPVIKVHIEGKGAHTKLYVKIPA
;
A
#
# COMPACT_ATOMS: atom_id res chain seq x y z
N MET A 1 -46.74 63.16 -36.12
CA MET A 1 -46.49 61.70 -36.09
C MET A 1 -46.19 61.33 -34.65
N ALA A 2 -47.12 60.66 -33.97
CA ALA A 2 -47.05 60.34 -32.56
C ALA A 2 -46.39 58.97 -32.39
N ASN A 3 -45.33 58.96 -31.59
CA ASN A 3 -44.66 57.73 -31.14
C ASN A 3 -45.34 57.25 -29.86
N THR A 4 -46.06 56.17 -29.95
CA THR A 4 -46.58 55.40 -28.79
C THR A 4 -45.51 54.40 -28.34
N SER A 5 -44.85 54.69 -27.23
CA SER A 5 -44.00 53.73 -26.50
C SER A 5 -44.92 52.83 -25.67
N GLY A 6 -45.05 51.58 -26.09
CA GLY A 6 -45.64 50.52 -25.29
C GLY A 6 -44.65 50.00 -24.24
N THR A 7 -44.90 50.30 -22.97
CA THR A 7 -44.21 49.70 -21.82
C THR A 7 -44.85 48.32 -21.58
N THR A 8 -44.12 47.25 -21.98
CA THR A 8 -44.41 45.90 -21.51
C THR A 8 -43.89 45.77 -20.09
N SER A 9 -44.80 45.77 -19.10
CA SER A 9 -44.46 45.39 -17.71
C SER A 9 -44.23 43.89 -17.64
N THR A 10 -43.00 43.48 -17.55
CA THR A 10 -42.64 42.13 -17.15
C THR A 10 -42.89 42.00 -15.63
N THR A 11 -44.05 41.46 -15.27
CA THR A 11 -44.34 41.02 -13.92
C THR A 11 -43.44 39.81 -13.65
N THR A 12 -42.34 40.03 -12.93
CA THR A 12 -41.58 38.96 -12.26
C THR A 12 -42.53 38.27 -11.30
N PRO A 13 -42.73 36.95 -11.34
CA PRO A 13 -43.54 36.26 -10.36
C PRO A 13 -42.87 36.42 -8.98
N SER A 14 -43.53 37.10 -8.06
CA SER A 14 -43.16 37.13 -6.67
C SER A 14 -43.40 35.73 -6.10
N ALA A 15 -42.33 34.98 -5.96
CA ALA A 15 -42.35 33.68 -5.29
C ALA A 15 -42.45 33.89 -3.76
N THR A 16 -43.64 34.22 -3.28
CA THR A 16 -43.99 34.05 -1.85
C THR A 16 -44.38 32.60 -1.60
N GLY A 17 -43.46 31.67 -1.93
CA GLY A 17 -43.65 30.27 -1.63
C GLY A 17 -43.31 30.01 -0.17
N THR A 18 -44.31 29.60 0.63
CA THR A 18 -44.10 29.12 1.98
C THR A 18 -43.27 27.83 1.89
N VAL A 19 -42.11 27.82 2.54
CA VAL A 19 -41.29 26.58 2.61
C VAL A 19 -41.97 25.62 3.59
N ILE A 20 -42.30 24.43 3.12
CA ILE A 20 -42.88 23.38 3.95
C ILE A 20 -41.77 22.84 4.88
N GLN A 21 -42.01 22.90 6.18
CA GLN A 21 -41.08 22.35 7.18
C GLN A 21 -41.49 20.92 7.51
N LEU A 22 -40.59 19.96 7.30
CA LEU A 22 -40.82 18.55 7.58
C LEU A 22 -39.71 18.00 8.48
N HIS A 23 -40.03 16.98 9.27
CA HIS A 23 -39.06 16.42 10.19
C HIS A 23 -38.14 15.40 9.51
N THR A 24 -38.72 14.47 8.74
CA THR A 24 -37.99 13.36 8.16
C THR A 24 -38.24 13.20 6.65
N ILE A 25 -37.43 12.39 6.00
CA ILE A 25 -37.64 11.97 4.61
C ILE A 25 -38.98 11.18 4.45
N ASP A 26 -39.37 10.41 5.47
CA ASP A 26 -40.66 9.71 5.42
C ASP A 26 -41.84 10.67 5.47
N ASP A 27 -41.71 11.79 6.14
CA ASP A 27 -42.70 12.86 6.10
C ASP A 27 -42.74 13.52 4.71
N LEU A 28 -41.59 13.69 4.07
CA LEU A 28 -41.50 14.20 2.71
C LEU A 28 -42.22 13.29 1.70
N ARG A 29 -42.06 11.97 1.83
CA ARG A 29 -42.79 11.00 0.97
C ARG A 29 -44.31 11.04 1.12
N LYS A 30 -44.80 11.45 2.29
CA LYS A 30 -46.22 11.60 2.57
C LYS A 30 -46.77 12.97 2.15
N GLN A 31 -45.88 13.95 1.98
CA GLN A 31 -46.27 15.30 1.61
C GLN A 31 -46.49 15.39 0.10
N GLU A 32 -47.72 15.49 -0.31
CA GLU A 32 -48.08 15.71 -1.71
C GLU A 32 -47.89 17.19 -2.08
N PRO A 33 -46.99 17.51 -3.04
CA PRO A 33 -46.82 18.88 -3.48
C PRO A 33 -48.04 19.36 -4.29
N VAL A 34 -48.39 20.63 -4.13
CA VAL A 34 -49.60 21.22 -4.74
C VAL A 34 -49.23 22.05 -5.98
N SER A 35 -48.13 22.80 -5.94
CA SER A 35 -47.75 23.73 -7.01
C SER A 35 -46.33 23.46 -7.53
N ILE A 36 -46.12 23.76 -8.79
CA ILE A 36 -44.81 23.65 -9.44
C ILE A 36 -43.80 24.53 -8.68
N GLY A 37 -42.62 23.96 -8.39
CA GLY A 37 -41.57 24.69 -7.71
C GLY A 37 -41.76 24.84 -6.21
N GLU A 38 -42.75 24.18 -5.63
CA GLU A 38 -42.94 24.13 -4.17
C GLU A 38 -41.67 23.57 -3.49
N ILE A 39 -41.33 24.17 -2.35
CA ILE A 39 -40.09 23.86 -1.63
C ILE A 39 -40.42 23.21 -0.30
N ALA A 40 -39.75 22.14 0.03
CA ALA A 40 -39.75 21.51 1.34
C ALA A 40 -38.35 21.54 1.97
N SER A 41 -38.30 21.87 3.26
CA SER A 41 -37.08 21.76 4.09
C SER A 41 -37.31 20.61 5.07
N VAL A 42 -36.38 19.63 5.02
CA VAL A 42 -36.40 18.43 5.87
C VAL A 42 -35.28 18.51 6.87
N LEU A 43 -35.56 18.28 8.14
CA LEU A 43 -34.60 18.43 9.23
C LEU A 43 -33.55 17.29 9.21
N GLU A 44 -34.02 16.05 9.10
CA GLU A 44 -33.15 14.87 9.16
C GLU A 44 -33.68 13.74 8.27
N TYR A 45 -32.82 12.76 7.96
CA TYR A 45 -33.24 11.64 7.12
C TYR A 45 -34.25 10.74 7.82
N SER A 46 -33.92 10.27 9.00
CA SER A 46 -34.77 9.49 9.90
C SER A 46 -34.75 10.11 11.28
N ARG A 47 -35.82 9.91 12.05
CA ARG A 47 -35.95 10.52 13.37
C ARG A 47 -34.79 10.18 14.29
N GLY A 48 -34.10 11.21 14.77
CA GLY A 48 -32.93 11.10 15.63
C GLY A 48 -31.58 10.92 14.92
N SER A 49 -31.57 10.84 13.58
CA SER A 49 -30.31 10.73 12.81
C SER A 49 -29.48 12.02 12.84
N ARG A 50 -30.15 13.18 13.05
CA ARG A 50 -29.52 14.51 13.06
C ARG A 50 -28.73 14.88 11.79
N MET A 51 -28.93 14.14 10.72
CA MET A 51 -28.23 14.31 9.45
C MET A 51 -29.06 13.80 8.27
N GLY A 52 -28.68 14.11 7.04
CA GLY A 52 -29.34 13.66 5.82
C GLY A 52 -30.63 14.41 5.48
N GLY A 53 -30.96 15.47 6.24
CA GLY A 53 -31.99 16.45 5.88
C GLY A 53 -31.56 17.26 4.65
N GLY A 54 -32.30 18.31 4.33
CA GLY A 54 -31.94 19.19 3.21
C GLY A 54 -33.15 19.91 2.62
N VAL A 55 -32.93 20.59 1.51
CA VAL A 55 -33.95 21.31 0.76
C VAL A 55 -34.34 20.50 -0.47
N PHE A 56 -35.63 20.43 -0.71
CA PHE A 56 -36.24 19.68 -1.81
C PHE A 56 -37.19 20.57 -2.59
N VAL A 57 -37.25 20.36 -3.89
CA VAL A 57 -38.12 21.06 -4.82
C VAL A 57 -39.02 20.07 -5.55
N TYR A 58 -40.29 20.41 -5.71
CA TYR A 58 -41.19 19.62 -6.53
C TYR A 58 -40.90 19.82 -8.02
N ASP A 59 -40.57 18.73 -8.72
CA ASP A 59 -40.43 18.72 -10.17
C ASP A 59 -41.68 18.12 -10.84
N ALA A 60 -42.58 18.98 -11.30
CA ALA A 60 -43.78 18.54 -11.97
C ALA A 60 -43.56 17.97 -13.38
N THR A 61 -42.37 18.19 -13.95
CA THR A 61 -42.02 17.70 -15.31
C THR A 61 -41.53 16.27 -15.28
N ASP A 62 -41.00 15.82 -14.15
CA ASP A 62 -40.51 14.46 -13.97
C ASP A 62 -41.59 13.52 -13.46
N ASN A 63 -41.97 12.55 -14.26
CA ASN A 63 -42.95 11.54 -13.93
C ASN A 63 -42.40 10.10 -13.94
N SER A 64 -41.08 9.94 -14.22
CA SER A 64 -40.47 8.65 -14.49
C SER A 64 -39.29 8.29 -13.59
N THR A 65 -38.56 9.27 -13.04
CA THR A 65 -37.37 8.98 -12.20
C THR A 65 -37.81 8.21 -10.96
N PRO A 66 -37.21 7.05 -10.68
CA PRO A 66 -37.52 6.24 -9.52
C PRO A 66 -37.05 6.90 -8.21
N ASP A 67 -37.67 6.56 -7.10
CA ASP A 67 -37.15 6.86 -5.76
C ASP A 67 -35.79 6.17 -5.61
N ASP A 68 -34.73 6.95 -5.38
CA ASP A 68 -33.37 6.43 -5.19
C ASP A 68 -32.93 6.46 -3.72
N GLY A 69 -33.79 6.96 -2.86
CA GLY A 69 -33.58 7.04 -1.43
C GLY A 69 -32.52 8.08 -1.02
N GLY A 70 -32.16 9.00 -1.91
CA GLY A 70 -31.17 10.05 -1.63
C GLY A 70 -31.49 11.39 -2.24
N LEU A 71 -31.58 11.45 -3.55
CA LEU A 71 -31.77 12.68 -4.28
C LEU A 71 -33.18 12.83 -4.87
N ASN A 72 -33.83 11.73 -5.13
CA ASN A 72 -35.20 11.74 -5.68
C ASN A 72 -36.11 10.89 -4.82
N PHE A 73 -37.20 11.50 -4.33
CA PHE A 73 -38.18 10.86 -3.48
C PHE A 73 -39.56 10.91 -4.14
N VAL A 74 -40.27 9.79 -4.14
CA VAL A 74 -41.54 9.63 -4.79
C VAL A 74 -42.66 9.54 -3.75
N THR A 75 -43.65 10.40 -3.89
CA THR A 75 -44.84 10.39 -3.02
C THR A 75 -45.83 9.27 -3.39
N SER A 76 -46.83 9.05 -2.56
CA SER A 76 -47.92 8.10 -2.84
C SER A 76 -48.70 8.46 -4.10
N GLY A 77 -48.85 9.76 -4.39
CA GLY A 77 -49.44 10.31 -5.62
C GLY A 77 -48.48 10.31 -6.82
N LYS A 78 -47.32 9.63 -6.74
CA LYS A 78 -46.32 9.51 -7.79
C LYS A 78 -45.68 10.84 -8.21
N LYS A 79 -45.69 11.86 -7.37
CA LYS A 79 -44.98 13.11 -7.55
C LYS A 79 -43.55 13.00 -7.05
N ARG A 80 -42.65 13.85 -7.54
CA ARG A 80 -41.22 13.79 -7.25
C ARG A 80 -40.73 15.01 -6.50
N TRP A 81 -40.17 14.77 -5.31
CA TRP A 81 -39.36 15.71 -4.60
C TRP A 81 -37.88 15.48 -4.96
N LYS A 82 -37.23 16.48 -5.50
CA LYS A 82 -35.80 16.43 -5.83
C LYS A 82 -34.98 17.23 -4.84
N ARG A 83 -33.97 16.61 -4.29
CA ARG A 83 -33.01 17.29 -3.42
C ARG A 83 -32.31 18.40 -4.21
N VAL A 84 -32.22 19.59 -3.66
CA VAL A 84 -31.42 20.68 -4.23
C VAL A 84 -29.96 20.41 -3.96
N VAL A 85 -29.20 20.14 -4.99
CA VAL A 85 -27.77 19.85 -4.95
C VAL A 85 -27.05 20.81 -5.88
N LEU A 86 -26.11 21.57 -5.34
CA LEU A 86 -25.30 22.50 -6.13
C LEU A 86 -24.14 21.81 -6.83
N ASP A 87 -23.63 20.75 -6.23
CA ASP A 87 -22.50 19.95 -6.73
C ASP A 87 -22.71 18.47 -6.40
N TYR A 88 -22.85 17.65 -7.38
CA TYR A 88 -23.00 16.19 -7.20
C TYR A 88 -21.79 15.54 -6.51
N SER A 89 -20.60 16.15 -6.59
CA SER A 89 -19.44 15.66 -5.87
C SER A 89 -19.53 15.86 -4.34
N ALA A 90 -20.46 16.70 -3.87
CA ALA A 90 -20.73 16.92 -2.45
C ALA A 90 -21.71 15.92 -1.84
N VAL A 91 -22.40 15.12 -2.65
CA VAL A 91 -23.35 14.10 -2.20
C VAL A 91 -22.62 13.00 -1.43
N THR A 92 -23.20 12.56 -0.33
CA THR A 92 -22.62 11.60 0.60
C THR A 92 -23.59 10.47 0.96
N VAL A 93 -23.09 9.42 1.59
CA VAL A 93 -23.92 8.30 2.08
C VAL A 93 -25.00 8.76 3.08
N VAL A 94 -24.76 9.90 3.75
CA VAL A 94 -25.71 10.48 4.71
C VAL A 94 -26.97 10.98 4.01
N ASP A 95 -26.85 11.47 2.79
CA ASP A 95 -27.98 11.88 1.96
C ASP A 95 -28.88 10.70 1.58
N PHE A 96 -28.33 9.49 1.64
CA PHE A 96 -29.01 8.22 1.40
C PHE A 96 -29.43 7.51 2.70
N GLY A 97 -29.27 8.15 3.85
CA GLY A 97 -29.76 7.68 5.14
C GLY A 97 -28.73 6.92 5.98
N ALA A 98 -27.44 7.01 5.68
CA ALA A 98 -26.39 6.51 6.57
C ALA A 98 -26.34 7.34 7.86
N ILE A 99 -26.08 6.70 8.99
CA ILE A 99 -25.96 7.32 10.30
C ILE A 99 -24.56 7.05 10.85
N ALA A 100 -23.82 8.12 11.15
CA ALA A 100 -22.43 8.03 11.62
C ALA A 100 -22.34 7.83 13.14
N ASP A 101 -23.06 6.85 13.70
CA ASP A 101 -23.12 6.55 15.13
C ASP A 101 -22.27 5.34 15.55
N GLY A 102 -21.59 4.68 14.61
CA GLY A 102 -20.77 3.50 14.84
C GLY A 102 -21.54 2.22 15.17
N THR A 103 -22.86 2.25 15.15
CA THR A 103 -23.71 1.13 15.56
C THR A 103 -24.79 0.76 14.55
N THR A 104 -25.44 1.74 13.96
CA THR A 104 -26.47 1.53 12.95
C THR A 104 -25.85 1.03 11.65
N ASP A 105 -26.35 -0.10 11.14
CA ASP A 105 -25.86 -0.63 9.86
C ASP A 105 -26.23 0.30 8.70
N CYS A 106 -25.21 0.80 8.04
CA CYS A 106 -25.34 1.75 6.94
C CYS A 106 -25.28 1.11 5.55
N ILE A 107 -25.24 -0.23 5.45
CA ILE A 107 -24.99 -0.91 4.19
C ILE A 107 -26.02 -0.55 3.11
N ASP A 108 -27.28 -0.46 3.46
CA ASP A 108 -28.34 -0.13 2.50
C ASP A 108 -28.19 1.29 1.94
N ALA A 109 -27.77 2.25 2.77
CA ALA A 109 -27.48 3.61 2.33
C ALA A 109 -26.30 3.65 1.35
N VAL A 110 -25.24 2.90 1.65
CA VAL A 110 -24.08 2.76 0.77
C VAL A 110 -24.47 2.15 -0.57
N ILE A 111 -25.28 1.09 -0.57
CA ILE A 111 -25.78 0.45 -1.80
C ILE A 111 -26.64 1.42 -2.61
N ARG A 112 -27.52 2.19 -1.98
CA ARG A 112 -28.33 3.20 -2.67
C ARG A 112 -27.46 4.26 -3.33
N MET A 113 -26.49 4.81 -2.60
CA MET A 113 -25.56 5.79 -3.15
C MET A 113 -24.76 5.22 -4.31
N PHE A 114 -24.27 3.99 -4.18
CA PHE A 114 -23.53 3.32 -5.24
C PHE A 114 -24.39 3.17 -6.51
N LYS A 115 -25.62 2.66 -6.39
CA LYS A 115 -26.56 2.54 -7.51
C LYS A 115 -26.86 3.89 -8.16
N TRP A 116 -27.04 4.92 -7.36
CA TRP A 116 -27.24 6.28 -7.84
C TRP A 116 -26.01 6.76 -8.61
N SER A 117 -24.82 6.64 -8.04
CA SER A 117 -23.58 7.09 -8.70
C SER A 117 -23.38 6.40 -10.04
N GLN A 118 -23.60 5.10 -10.12
CA GLN A 118 -23.45 4.36 -11.38
C GLN A 118 -24.44 4.80 -12.46
N ARG A 119 -25.59 5.31 -12.07
CA ARG A 119 -26.61 5.79 -13.00
C ARG A 119 -26.39 7.25 -13.45
N VAL A 120 -26.01 8.12 -12.51
CA VAL A 120 -26.01 9.58 -12.72
C VAL A 120 -24.60 10.11 -12.98
N LEU A 121 -23.65 9.77 -12.12
CA LEU A 121 -22.27 10.25 -12.19
C LEU A 121 -21.32 9.23 -11.53
N PRO A 122 -20.79 8.27 -12.27
CA PRO A 122 -19.90 7.24 -11.71
C PRO A 122 -18.71 7.80 -10.94
N SER A 123 -18.14 8.93 -11.36
CA SER A 123 -17.03 9.60 -10.70
C SER A 123 -17.38 10.23 -9.34
N ALA A 124 -18.65 10.44 -9.02
CA ALA A 124 -19.06 10.83 -7.66
C ALA A 124 -18.79 9.70 -6.66
N GLY A 125 -18.92 8.45 -7.10
CA GLY A 125 -18.58 7.27 -6.32
C GLY A 125 -19.39 7.11 -5.04
N ILE A 126 -18.71 6.63 -3.98
CA ILE A 126 -19.24 6.56 -2.62
C ILE A 126 -18.43 7.50 -1.74
N ARG A 127 -19.10 8.41 -1.07
CA ARG A 127 -18.46 9.39 -0.21
C ARG A 127 -19.04 9.34 1.19
N PHE A 128 -18.15 9.24 2.16
CA PHE A 128 -18.50 9.30 3.59
C PHE A 128 -18.13 10.67 4.15
N THR A 129 -18.95 11.17 5.07
CA THR A 129 -18.60 12.32 5.91
C THR A 129 -17.68 11.90 7.07
N ALA A 130 -17.25 12.85 7.88
CA ALA A 130 -16.62 12.54 9.16
C ALA A 130 -17.59 11.76 10.06
N GLY A 131 -17.05 10.83 10.85
CA GLY A 131 -17.79 10.00 11.79
C GLY A 131 -17.52 8.51 11.64
N GLU A 132 -18.19 7.70 12.44
CA GLU A 132 -18.03 6.25 12.45
C GLU A 132 -19.26 5.57 11.84
N PHE A 133 -19.07 4.82 10.77
CA PHE A 133 -20.13 4.12 10.03
C PHE A 133 -19.99 2.62 10.24
N SER A 134 -21.03 1.99 10.76
CA SER A 134 -21.11 0.53 10.87
C SER A 134 -21.60 -0.08 9.57
N LEU A 135 -20.94 -1.13 9.09
CA LEU A 135 -21.27 -1.80 7.84
C LEU A 135 -21.30 -3.31 8.04
N SER A 136 -22.38 -3.97 7.66
CA SER A 136 -22.50 -5.43 7.74
C SER A 136 -21.81 -6.18 6.62
N GLY A 137 -21.30 -5.46 5.66
CA GLY A 137 -20.57 -6.02 4.55
C GLY A 137 -21.39 -6.25 3.28
N PHE A 138 -20.72 -6.08 2.16
CA PHE A 138 -21.34 -6.22 0.84
C PHE A 138 -20.30 -6.47 -0.22
N ASP A 139 -20.73 -6.97 -1.36
CA ASP A 139 -19.94 -7.05 -2.57
C ASP A 139 -20.52 -6.10 -3.61
N LEU A 140 -19.73 -5.09 -4.01
CA LEU A 140 -20.14 -4.17 -5.08
C LEU A 140 -20.39 -4.90 -6.39
N ALA A 141 -19.70 -6.01 -6.62
CA ALA A 141 -19.93 -6.84 -7.80
C ALA A 141 -21.31 -7.49 -7.81
N GLU A 142 -21.76 -7.99 -6.66
CA GLU A 142 -23.11 -8.56 -6.53
C GLU A 142 -24.19 -7.50 -6.82
N VAL A 143 -23.94 -6.26 -6.40
CA VAL A 143 -24.86 -5.13 -6.63
C VAL A 143 -24.93 -4.75 -8.10
N LEU A 144 -23.81 -4.87 -8.84
CA LEU A 144 -23.74 -4.56 -10.28
C LEU A 144 -24.17 -5.72 -11.19
N GLY A 145 -24.09 -6.95 -10.68
CA GLY A 145 -24.16 -8.17 -11.46
C GLY A 145 -22.77 -8.61 -11.93
N SER A 146 -22.53 -9.90 -11.98
CA SER A 146 -21.24 -10.59 -11.99
C SER A 146 -20.25 -10.26 -13.13
N ASP A 147 -20.67 -9.58 -14.18
CA ASP A 147 -19.87 -9.40 -15.39
C ASP A 147 -19.46 -7.95 -15.68
N ARG A 148 -19.66 -7.05 -14.74
CA ARG A 148 -19.38 -5.62 -14.97
C ARG A 148 -18.05 -5.18 -14.40
N GLU A 149 -17.30 -4.48 -15.20
CA GLU A 149 -16.10 -3.76 -14.79
C GLU A 149 -16.48 -2.45 -14.08
N ILE A 150 -15.83 -2.17 -12.95
CA ILE A 150 -15.90 -0.86 -12.29
C ILE A 150 -14.84 0.03 -12.92
N ASN A 151 -15.26 1.16 -13.47
CA ASN A 151 -14.37 2.08 -14.17
C ASN A 151 -14.62 3.52 -13.72
N ARG A 152 -13.52 4.25 -13.46
CA ARG A 152 -13.56 5.65 -13.02
C ARG A 152 -14.42 5.87 -11.79
N PHE A 153 -14.14 5.14 -10.76
CA PHE A 153 -14.90 5.11 -9.52
C PHE A 153 -14.08 5.57 -8.33
N LYS A 154 -14.73 6.19 -7.35
CA LYS A 154 -14.10 6.69 -6.15
C LYS A 154 -14.84 6.22 -4.90
N ILE A 155 -14.06 5.80 -3.86
CA ILE A 155 -14.56 5.66 -2.49
C ILE A 155 -13.73 6.59 -1.63
N SER A 156 -14.35 7.52 -0.93
CA SER A 156 -13.64 8.49 -0.11
C SER A 156 -14.31 8.78 1.22
N GLY A 157 -13.48 8.99 2.23
CA GLY A 157 -13.89 9.60 3.49
C GLY A 157 -13.81 11.12 3.47
N ALA A 158 -14.06 11.74 4.61
CA ALA A 158 -13.84 13.17 4.80
C ALA A 158 -12.34 13.50 4.71
N PRO A 159 -12.01 14.74 4.31
CA PRO A 159 -10.62 15.16 4.30
C PRO A 159 -9.94 14.94 5.65
N VAL A 160 -8.67 14.53 5.61
CA VAL A 160 -7.85 14.39 6.80
C VAL A 160 -7.54 15.79 7.33
N ASN A 161 -7.96 16.06 8.58
CA ASN A 161 -7.64 17.29 9.25
C ASN A 161 -6.36 17.13 9.97
N PHE A 162 -5.33 17.40 10.09
CA PHE A 162 -4.11 17.20 10.87
C PHE A 162 -3.61 15.77 11.00
N GLY A 163 -2.43 15.55 10.48
CA GLY A 163 -1.67 14.33 10.65
C GLY A 163 -2.23 13.17 9.83
N TYR A 164 -2.01 12.00 10.33
CA TYR A 164 -2.17 10.76 9.57
C TYR A 164 -3.54 10.09 9.74
N PHE A 165 -4.42 10.67 10.55
CA PHE A 165 -5.64 9.98 10.95
C PHE A 165 -6.87 10.52 10.22
N PRO A 166 -7.51 9.71 9.36
CA PRO A 166 -8.78 10.06 8.77
C PRO A 166 -9.87 10.31 9.82
N THR A 167 -10.76 11.23 9.55
CA THR A 167 -11.91 11.53 10.42
C THR A 167 -13.11 10.65 10.13
N THR A 168 -13.06 9.84 9.10
CA THR A 168 -14.06 8.83 8.75
C THR A 168 -13.57 7.46 9.19
N THR A 169 -14.39 6.72 9.93
CA THR A 169 -14.12 5.32 10.30
C THR A 169 -15.21 4.43 9.71
N LEU A 170 -14.79 3.42 8.96
CA LEU A 170 -15.65 2.33 8.52
C LEU A 170 -15.43 1.14 9.46
N LYS A 171 -16.44 0.88 10.28
CA LYS A 171 -16.42 -0.21 11.25
C LYS A 171 -17.25 -1.36 10.70
N PHE A 172 -16.61 -2.49 10.56
CA PHE A 172 -17.28 -3.68 10.06
C PHE A 172 -17.83 -4.48 11.22
N ASN A 173 -19.15 -4.46 11.33
CA ASN A 173 -19.89 -5.18 12.33
C ASN A 173 -20.35 -6.51 11.72
N TRP A 174 -19.67 -7.58 12.09
CA TRP A 174 -20.03 -8.92 11.68
C TRP A 174 -20.93 -9.53 12.73
N GLY A 175 -22.03 -10.04 12.33
CA GLY A 175 -22.74 -11.00 13.16
C GLY A 175 -21.86 -12.24 13.44
N PRO A 176 -22.35 -13.20 14.19
CA PRO A 176 -21.58 -14.37 14.63
C PRO A 176 -21.07 -15.28 13.50
N LYS A 177 -21.38 -14.99 12.26
CA LYS A 177 -20.86 -15.71 11.10
C LYS A 177 -19.87 -14.84 10.33
N PRO A 178 -18.61 -15.28 10.20
CA PRO A 178 -17.63 -14.56 9.41
C PRO A 178 -18.09 -14.48 7.95
N ARG A 179 -18.18 -13.28 7.42
CA ARG A 179 -18.43 -13.05 5.99
C ARG A 179 -17.17 -12.47 5.37
N LYS A 180 -16.79 -12.99 4.23
CA LYS A 180 -15.80 -12.32 3.38
C LYS A 180 -16.49 -11.09 2.81
N ILE A 181 -15.87 -9.92 2.98
CA ILE A 181 -16.35 -8.73 2.30
C ILE A 181 -15.41 -8.41 1.18
N HIS A 182 -16.02 -8.31 0.05
CA HIS A 182 -15.37 -7.85 -1.14
C HIS A 182 -15.97 -6.50 -1.48
N PHE A 183 -15.18 -5.43 -1.40
CA PHE A 183 -15.59 -4.18 -2.04
C PHE A 183 -15.58 -4.36 -3.55
N PHE A 184 -14.62 -5.14 -4.06
CA PHE A 184 -14.46 -5.36 -5.47
C PHE A 184 -14.02 -6.79 -5.73
N SER A 185 -14.88 -7.63 -6.22
CA SER A 185 -14.52 -8.94 -6.75
C SER A 185 -14.46 -8.95 -8.28
N VAL A 186 -14.37 -7.78 -8.90
CA VAL A 186 -14.42 -7.59 -10.35
C VAL A 186 -13.23 -6.79 -10.85
N ARG A 187 -13.04 -6.76 -12.14
CA ARG A 187 -12.11 -5.83 -12.77
C ARG A 187 -12.41 -4.40 -12.37
N ALA A 188 -11.38 -3.70 -11.88
CA ALA A 188 -11.50 -2.32 -11.49
C ALA A 188 -10.40 -1.50 -12.17
N ARG A 189 -10.79 -0.45 -12.87
CA ARG A 189 -9.85 0.47 -13.53
C ARG A 189 -10.12 1.90 -13.14
N TYR A 190 -9.05 2.68 -12.96
CA TYR A 190 -9.15 4.09 -12.57
C TYR A 190 -9.98 4.25 -11.30
N VAL A 191 -9.67 3.45 -10.28
CA VAL A 191 -10.35 3.46 -8.98
C VAL A 191 -9.49 4.18 -7.95
N GLU A 192 -10.10 5.06 -7.20
CA GLU A 192 -9.50 5.74 -6.05
C GLU A 192 -10.22 5.33 -4.77
N ILE A 193 -9.42 4.94 -3.75
CA ILE A 193 -9.89 4.63 -2.41
C ILE A 193 -9.10 5.51 -1.44
N SER A 194 -9.76 6.39 -0.69
CA SER A 194 -9.01 7.35 0.12
C SER A 194 -9.73 7.88 1.35
N GLY A 195 -8.95 8.23 2.36
CA GLY A 195 -9.37 9.13 3.43
C GLY A 195 -10.23 8.50 4.52
N PHE A 196 -10.05 7.21 4.86
CA PHE A 196 -10.79 6.61 5.98
C PHE A 196 -10.00 5.53 6.72
N VAL A 197 -10.42 5.31 7.96
CA VAL A 197 -9.99 4.19 8.79
C VAL A 197 -10.87 2.98 8.48
N VAL A 198 -10.25 1.84 8.27
CA VAL A 198 -10.94 0.55 8.22
C VAL A 198 -10.70 -0.14 9.55
N LYS A 199 -11.75 -0.30 10.35
CA LYS A 199 -11.68 -0.90 11.69
C LYS A 199 -12.36 -2.26 11.71
N GLY A 200 -11.62 -3.28 12.09
CA GLY A 200 -12.15 -4.62 12.37
C GLY A 200 -12.86 -4.68 13.73
N MET A 201 -13.23 -5.89 14.14
CA MET A 201 -14.08 -6.12 15.33
C MET A 201 -13.36 -6.21 16.66
N SER A 202 -12.06 -5.98 16.74
CA SER A 202 -11.41 -6.11 18.04
C SER A 202 -11.83 -5.01 18.98
N SER A 203 -11.88 -5.36 20.25
CA SER A 203 -12.03 -4.40 21.33
C SER A 203 -10.79 -3.51 21.43
N ASP A 204 -10.96 -2.23 21.69
CA ASP A 204 -9.89 -1.28 21.93
C ASP A 204 -9.01 -1.63 23.14
N SER A 205 -9.32 -2.71 23.86
CA SER A 205 -8.65 -3.16 25.07
C SER A 205 -7.43 -4.05 24.87
N GLY A 206 -7.12 -4.44 23.63
CA GLY A 206 -5.95 -5.28 23.34
C GLY A 206 -5.05 -4.62 22.34
N GLU A 207 -3.89 -4.19 22.76
CA GLU A 207 -2.81 -3.76 21.85
C GLU A 207 -2.43 -4.87 20.85
N ASP A 208 -2.80 -6.09 21.13
CA ASP A 208 -2.41 -7.31 20.41
C ASP A 208 -3.54 -7.93 19.59
N GLY A 209 -4.62 -7.18 19.36
CA GLY A 209 -5.68 -7.63 18.48
C GLY A 209 -6.42 -8.89 18.86
N GLY A 210 -6.26 -9.42 20.03
CA GLY A 210 -6.97 -10.55 20.62
C GLY A 210 -7.46 -11.68 19.68
N THR A 211 -7.99 -12.72 20.22
CA THR A 211 -8.54 -13.88 19.49
C THR A 211 -9.85 -13.60 18.71
N ALA A 212 -10.41 -12.41 18.85
CA ALA A 212 -11.70 -12.03 18.23
C ALA A 212 -11.62 -11.81 16.71
N PHE A 213 -10.42 -11.81 16.15
CA PHE A 213 -10.22 -11.64 14.70
C PHE A 213 -10.37 -12.89 13.88
N ASN A 214 -10.80 -13.96 14.47
CA ASN A 214 -11.01 -15.17 13.74
C ASN A 214 -12.00 -14.88 12.62
N ASN A 215 -11.49 -14.80 11.41
CA ASN A 215 -12.22 -15.02 10.18
C ASN A 215 -12.66 -13.85 9.33
N VAL A 216 -12.10 -12.65 9.46
CA VAL A 216 -12.58 -11.63 8.56
C VAL A 216 -11.50 -11.02 7.72
N GLY A 217 -11.34 -11.58 6.53
CA GLY A 217 -10.73 -10.89 5.42
C GLY A 217 -11.57 -9.69 5.08
N PHE A 218 -11.15 -8.53 5.56
CA PHE A 218 -11.75 -7.30 5.16
C PHE A 218 -10.98 -6.74 3.98
N PHE A 219 -11.65 -6.21 3.00
CA PHE A 219 -11.03 -5.83 1.74
C PHE A 219 -10.30 -6.98 1.03
N THR A 220 -10.82 -8.17 1.07
CA THR A 220 -10.43 -9.10 0.04
C THR A 220 -10.98 -8.57 -1.28
N ASN A 221 -10.42 -7.50 -1.71
CA ASN A 221 -10.62 -7.06 -3.06
C ASN A 221 -9.81 -7.99 -3.92
N SER A 222 -10.42 -9.05 -4.32
CA SER A 222 -9.95 -9.77 -5.47
C SER A 222 -10.17 -8.88 -6.68
N ILE A 223 -9.42 -7.78 -6.75
CA ILE A 223 -9.34 -7.00 -7.98
C ILE A 223 -8.56 -7.87 -8.95
N ILE A 224 -9.29 -8.65 -9.72
CA ILE A 224 -8.70 -9.49 -10.73
C ILE A 224 -8.45 -8.65 -11.97
N GLY A 225 -7.19 -8.43 -12.32
CA GLY A 225 -6.80 -7.61 -13.46
C GLY A 225 -7.13 -6.13 -13.27
N GLY A 226 -6.93 -5.60 -12.06
CA GLY A 226 -7.07 -4.19 -11.78
C GLY A 226 -6.00 -3.35 -12.46
N GLN A 227 -6.34 -2.13 -12.87
CA GLN A 227 -5.38 -1.17 -13.44
C GLN A 227 -5.63 0.24 -12.95
N PHE A 228 -4.54 1.00 -12.77
CA PHE A 228 -4.59 2.41 -12.39
C PHE A 228 -5.36 2.64 -11.10
N LEU A 229 -5.03 1.81 -10.09
CA LEU A 229 -5.61 1.93 -8.76
C LEU A 229 -4.81 2.94 -7.94
N ARG A 230 -5.51 3.76 -7.19
CA ARG A 230 -4.93 4.65 -6.19
C ARG A 230 -5.60 4.42 -4.84
N VAL A 231 -4.79 4.05 -3.86
CA VAL A 231 -5.22 3.94 -2.46
C VAL A 231 -4.39 4.94 -1.66
N SER A 232 -5.01 5.84 -0.92
CA SER A 232 -4.27 6.87 -0.20
C SER A 232 -4.94 7.32 1.09
N SER A 233 -4.12 7.79 2.03
CA SER A 233 -4.60 8.33 3.31
C SER A 233 -5.53 7.35 4.05
N MET A 234 -5.08 6.09 4.15
CA MET A 234 -5.84 4.99 4.75
C MET A 234 -5.22 4.56 6.08
N GLU A 235 -6.06 4.09 6.98
CA GLU A 235 -5.60 3.39 8.17
C GLU A 235 -6.34 2.06 8.34
N PHE A 236 -5.61 1.00 8.66
CA PHE A 236 -6.15 -0.33 8.90
C PHE A 236 -5.94 -0.70 10.37
N ARG A 237 -7.02 -0.94 11.10
CA ARG A 237 -6.97 -1.30 12.52
C ARG A 237 -7.63 -2.63 12.80
N TYR A 238 -6.92 -3.51 13.48
CA TYR A 238 -7.47 -4.74 14.05
C TYR A 238 -8.21 -5.62 13.04
N LEU A 239 -7.64 -5.76 11.85
CA LEU A 239 -8.20 -6.63 10.82
C LEU A 239 -7.72 -8.08 11.03
N GLY A 240 -8.64 -9.01 11.02
CA GLY A 240 -8.32 -10.45 11.11
C GLY A 240 -7.82 -11.04 9.79
N GLY A 241 -8.18 -10.43 8.67
CA GLY A 241 -7.81 -10.83 7.33
C GLY A 241 -6.95 -9.80 6.62
N ARG A 242 -6.80 -9.96 5.31
CA ARG A 242 -6.02 -9.08 4.45
C ARG A 242 -6.69 -7.71 4.32
N ALA A 243 -5.91 -6.63 4.39
CA ALA A 243 -6.46 -5.30 4.22
C ALA A 243 -6.68 -4.96 2.73
N LEU A 244 -5.70 -5.21 1.89
CA LEU A 244 -5.78 -5.05 0.44
C LEU A 244 -5.34 -6.34 -0.25
N GLU A 245 -6.15 -6.85 -1.16
CA GLU A 245 -5.84 -8.02 -1.96
C GLU A 245 -5.86 -7.65 -3.44
N LEU A 246 -4.73 -7.79 -4.09
CA LEU A 246 -4.49 -7.43 -5.48
C LEU A 246 -4.20 -8.70 -6.27
N ILE A 247 -5.04 -9.04 -7.23
CA ILE A 247 -4.84 -10.20 -8.10
C ILE A 247 -4.64 -9.71 -9.52
N ASP A 248 -3.54 -10.10 -10.15
CA ASP A 248 -3.19 -9.69 -11.52
C ASP A 248 -3.32 -8.17 -11.74
N THR A 249 -2.84 -7.39 -10.78
CA THR A 249 -3.04 -5.93 -10.72
C THR A 249 -1.85 -5.19 -11.32
N LEU A 250 -2.12 -4.20 -12.15
CA LEU A 250 -1.14 -3.36 -12.81
C LEU A 250 -1.30 -1.89 -12.38
N ASP A 251 -0.18 -1.17 -12.29
CA ASP A 251 -0.19 0.28 -12.04
C ASP A 251 -0.98 0.69 -10.79
N CYS A 252 -0.68 0.08 -9.66
CA CYS A 252 -1.32 0.37 -8.39
C CYS A 252 -0.41 1.22 -7.50
N LYS A 253 -0.93 2.33 -6.99
CA LYS A 253 -0.25 3.18 -6.02
C LYS A 253 -0.98 3.17 -4.70
N ILE A 254 -0.25 2.79 -3.64
CA ILE A 254 -0.73 2.78 -2.26
C ILE A 254 0.17 3.74 -1.47
N ASP A 255 -0.39 4.86 -1.07
CA ASP A 255 0.35 5.97 -0.48
C ASP A 255 -0.28 6.47 0.82
N GLN A 256 0.54 6.91 1.76
CA GLN A 256 0.08 7.41 3.06
C GLN A 256 -0.86 6.44 3.77
N PHE A 257 -0.37 5.26 4.09
CA PHE A 257 -1.19 4.25 4.76
C PHE A 257 -0.54 3.75 6.04
N TYR A 258 -1.41 3.44 6.99
CA TYR A 258 -1.01 3.03 8.34
C TYR A 258 -1.73 1.75 8.72
N SER A 259 -1.12 0.97 9.59
CA SER A 259 -1.80 -0.17 10.18
C SER A 259 -1.41 -0.38 11.64
N ARG A 260 -2.35 -0.94 12.41
CA ARG A 260 -2.08 -1.35 13.77
C ARG A 260 -2.89 -2.59 14.15
N GLY A 261 -2.21 -3.60 14.72
CA GLY A 261 -2.84 -4.77 15.32
C GLY A 261 -3.58 -5.66 14.31
N CYS A 262 -3.15 -5.70 13.05
CA CYS A 262 -3.73 -6.57 12.04
C CYS A 262 -3.11 -7.96 12.06
N GLN A 263 -3.91 -9.00 11.80
CA GLN A 263 -3.44 -10.39 11.74
C GLN A 263 -3.20 -10.88 10.31
N GLY A 264 -3.91 -10.31 9.34
CA GLY A 264 -3.70 -10.55 7.92
C GLY A 264 -2.70 -9.60 7.31
N SER A 265 -2.28 -9.88 6.09
CA SER A 265 -1.39 -9.01 5.33
C SER A 265 -2.05 -7.65 5.06
N ILE A 266 -1.29 -6.58 5.17
CA ILE A 266 -1.78 -5.25 4.84
C ILE A 266 -1.90 -5.09 3.33
N VAL A 267 -0.92 -5.58 2.59
CA VAL A 267 -1.03 -5.69 1.14
C VAL A 267 -0.67 -7.12 0.73
N TYR A 268 -1.55 -7.72 -0.01
CA TYR A 268 -1.42 -9.07 -0.54
C TYR A 268 -1.59 -9.04 -2.05
N ALA A 269 -0.68 -9.65 -2.79
CA ALA A 269 -0.81 -9.80 -4.23
C ALA A 269 -0.54 -11.24 -4.66
N ARG A 270 -1.32 -11.70 -5.63
CA ARG A 270 -1.15 -13.03 -6.22
C ARG A 270 -1.48 -13.00 -7.71
N TRP A 271 -0.99 -14.02 -8.37
CA TRP A 271 -1.40 -14.35 -9.73
C TRP A 271 -2.59 -15.28 -9.68
N SER A 272 -3.54 -15.07 -10.59
CA SER A 272 -4.73 -15.92 -10.64
C SER A 272 -4.44 -17.33 -11.15
N ASP A 273 -3.31 -17.52 -11.84
CA ASP A 273 -2.95 -18.75 -12.56
C ASP A 273 -4.04 -19.24 -13.57
N ARG A 274 -4.97 -18.36 -13.91
CA ARG A 274 -6.08 -18.70 -14.81
C ARG A 274 -5.60 -18.93 -16.24
N GLU A 275 -4.64 -18.12 -16.64
CA GLU A 275 -3.99 -18.25 -17.93
C GLU A 275 -2.49 -18.07 -17.71
N LYS A 276 -1.70 -19.01 -18.12
CA LYS A 276 -0.23 -18.89 -18.07
C LYS A 276 0.26 -17.91 -19.15
N CYS A 277 -0.18 -16.69 -19.08
CA CYS A 277 0.13 -15.66 -20.06
C CYS A 277 0.73 -14.40 -19.37
N ALA A 278 1.22 -13.49 -20.19
CA ALA A 278 1.86 -12.24 -19.70
C ALA A 278 0.94 -11.33 -18.88
N TRP A 279 -0.34 -11.60 -18.80
CA TRP A 279 -1.33 -10.83 -18.08
C TRP A 279 -1.58 -11.34 -16.64
N ASP A 280 -1.14 -12.55 -16.34
CA ASP A 280 -1.32 -13.18 -15.03
C ASP A 280 -0.20 -12.76 -14.07
N HIS A 281 -0.03 -11.47 -13.84
CA HIS A 281 0.98 -10.97 -12.92
C HIS A 281 0.61 -9.60 -12.34
N SER A 282 1.22 -9.27 -11.22
CA SER A 282 1.12 -7.95 -10.62
C SER A 282 2.38 -7.15 -10.93
N THR A 283 2.20 -5.98 -11.51
CA THR A 283 3.30 -5.14 -12.00
C THR A 283 3.09 -3.68 -11.61
N ALA A 284 4.17 -2.96 -11.38
CA ALA A 284 4.17 -1.55 -11.05
C ALA A 284 3.30 -1.24 -9.80
N ILE A 285 3.48 -2.05 -8.77
CA ILE A 285 2.90 -1.81 -7.44
C ILE A 285 3.84 -0.85 -6.69
N GLU A 286 3.36 0.30 -6.35
CA GLU A 286 4.10 1.30 -5.57
C GLU A 286 3.50 1.44 -4.18
N LEU A 287 4.32 1.19 -3.14
CA LEU A 287 3.97 1.32 -1.73
C LEU A 287 4.82 2.45 -1.16
N SER A 288 4.19 3.52 -0.66
CA SER A 288 4.92 4.70 -0.21
C SER A 288 4.32 5.34 1.05
N ASN A 289 5.19 5.99 1.83
CA ASN A 289 4.81 6.81 2.98
C ASN A 289 3.92 6.05 4.00
N PHE A 290 4.43 4.96 4.55
CA PHE A 290 3.65 4.11 5.45
C PHE A 290 4.33 3.89 6.80
N ASN A 291 3.50 3.58 7.81
CA ASN A 291 3.94 3.01 9.07
C ASN A 291 3.01 1.85 9.45
N LEU A 292 3.56 0.63 9.55
CA LEU A 292 2.81 -0.61 9.74
C LEU A 292 3.27 -1.29 11.02
N GLN A 293 2.37 -1.33 12.01
CA GLN A 293 2.70 -1.72 13.37
C GLN A 293 1.91 -2.95 13.82
N ARG A 294 2.60 -3.80 14.62
CA ARG A 294 1.97 -4.89 15.37
C ARG A 294 1.13 -5.83 14.52
N SER A 295 1.63 -6.15 13.33
CA SER A 295 1.03 -7.17 12.49
C SER A 295 1.49 -8.56 12.94
N THR A 296 0.54 -9.50 13.06
CA THR A 296 0.80 -10.87 13.54
C THR A 296 0.25 -11.88 12.54
N ARG A 297 0.72 -13.14 12.63
CA ARG A 297 0.28 -14.31 11.85
C ARG A 297 0.59 -14.32 10.35
N GLN A 298 0.57 -13.19 9.67
CA GLN A 298 0.85 -13.12 8.23
C GLN A 298 1.90 -12.06 7.96
N PRO A 299 2.68 -12.19 6.87
CA PRO A 299 3.58 -11.13 6.44
C PRO A 299 2.85 -9.81 6.26
N VAL A 300 3.44 -8.70 6.73
CA VAL A 300 2.88 -7.36 6.53
C VAL A 300 2.64 -7.10 5.04
N PHE A 301 3.66 -7.38 4.23
CA PHE A 301 3.57 -7.44 2.78
C PHE A 301 3.68 -8.89 2.31
N ASP A 302 2.67 -9.38 1.62
CA ASP A 302 2.66 -10.71 1.03
C ASP A 302 2.50 -10.56 -0.49
N LEU A 303 3.63 -10.27 -1.15
CA LEU A 303 3.71 -9.76 -2.51
C LEU A 303 4.71 -10.55 -3.39
N PRO A 304 4.68 -11.88 -3.36
CA PRO A 304 5.57 -12.65 -4.24
C PRO A 304 5.23 -12.40 -5.70
N ARG A 305 6.24 -12.50 -6.56
CA ARG A 305 6.09 -12.39 -8.01
C ARG A 305 5.62 -11.03 -8.54
N CYS A 306 5.67 -9.97 -7.71
CA CYS A 306 5.40 -8.61 -8.19
C CYS A 306 6.63 -8.08 -8.94
N THR A 307 6.41 -7.47 -10.11
CA THR A 307 7.50 -7.00 -10.96
C THR A 307 7.48 -5.48 -11.11
N GLN A 308 8.65 -4.91 -11.39
CA GLN A 308 8.81 -3.47 -11.59
C GLN A 308 8.14 -2.63 -10.49
N SER A 309 8.25 -3.09 -9.26
CA SER A 309 7.53 -2.58 -8.11
C SER A 309 8.43 -1.82 -7.14
N PHE A 310 7.82 -0.98 -6.30
CA PHE A 310 8.55 -0.03 -5.47
C PHE A 310 8.03 -0.03 -4.03
N ILE A 311 8.96 0.02 -3.06
CA ILE A 311 8.68 0.32 -1.66
C ILE A 311 9.49 1.55 -1.30
N ARG A 312 8.83 2.62 -0.83
CA ARG A 312 9.49 3.89 -0.54
C ARG A 312 9.03 4.49 0.78
N ASN A 313 10.01 5.03 1.52
CA ASN A 313 9.76 5.84 2.71
C ASN A 313 8.74 5.18 3.65
N GLY A 314 9.11 4.05 4.22
CA GLY A 314 8.22 3.25 5.04
C GLY A 314 8.84 2.72 6.32
N TRP A 315 7.97 2.39 7.27
CA TRP A 315 8.36 1.84 8.55
C TRP A 315 7.50 0.61 8.87
N ILE A 316 8.16 -0.49 9.22
CA ILE A 316 7.54 -1.72 9.73
C ILE A 316 8.08 -1.96 11.13
N GLU A 317 7.21 -1.99 12.13
CA GLU A 317 7.65 -2.14 13.50
C GLU A 317 6.78 -3.10 14.33
N HIS A 318 7.38 -3.70 15.36
CA HIS A 318 6.72 -4.57 16.31
C HIS A 318 5.85 -5.66 15.68
N SER A 319 6.27 -6.16 14.50
CA SER A 319 5.50 -7.12 13.72
C SER A 319 6.12 -8.52 13.78
N GLU A 320 5.34 -9.56 13.54
CA GLU A 320 5.85 -10.91 13.52
C GLU A 320 6.66 -11.22 12.26
N PHE A 321 6.17 -10.75 11.10
CA PHE A 321 6.81 -10.96 9.80
C PHE A 321 6.85 -9.67 9.00
N ALA A 322 8.02 -9.27 8.52
CA ALA A 322 8.17 -8.06 7.71
C ALA A 322 7.49 -8.20 6.33
N GLY A 323 7.75 -9.29 5.63
CA GLY A 323 7.12 -9.49 4.33
C GLY A 323 7.64 -10.69 3.54
N ASP A 324 6.98 -10.93 2.41
CA ASP A 324 7.38 -11.89 1.39
C ASP A 324 7.33 -11.19 0.02
N LEU A 325 8.51 -10.96 -0.57
CA LEU A 325 8.71 -10.32 -1.87
C LEU A 325 9.36 -11.29 -2.87
N THR A 326 9.35 -12.58 -2.55
CA THR A 326 10.05 -13.61 -3.32
C THR A 326 9.66 -13.63 -4.79
N ASN A 327 10.60 -14.00 -5.65
CA ASN A 327 10.42 -14.06 -7.11
C ASN A 327 9.98 -12.73 -7.75
N GLY A 328 10.21 -11.60 -7.11
CA GLY A 328 9.80 -10.29 -7.56
C GLY A 328 10.93 -9.44 -8.15
N GLN A 329 10.56 -8.27 -8.63
CA GLN A 329 11.49 -7.21 -9.04
C GLN A 329 11.14 -5.94 -8.28
N TRP A 330 12.04 -5.52 -7.38
CA TRP A 330 11.75 -4.47 -6.42
C TRP A 330 12.81 -3.39 -6.38
N THR A 331 12.39 -2.15 -6.26
CA THR A 331 13.22 -1.05 -5.77
C THR A 331 12.73 -0.66 -4.39
N ILE A 332 13.60 -0.77 -3.39
CA ILE A 332 13.28 -0.47 -1.99
C ILE A 332 14.15 0.71 -1.56
N GLU A 333 13.51 1.80 -1.17
CA GLU A 333 14.16 3.05 -0.79
C GLU A 333 13.62 3.58 0.53
N GLY A 334 14.50 3.83 1.49
CA GLY A 334 14.12 4.42 2.78
C GLY A 334 13.19 3.55 3.63
N LEU A 335 13.37 2.22 3.63
CA LEU A 335 12.61 1.30 4.45
C LEU A 335 13.28 1.09 5.81
N VAL A 336 12.54 1.31 6.89
CA VAL A 336 12.93 1.01 8.27
C VAL A 336 12.21 -0.26 8.72
N ILE A 337 12.96 -1.20 9.30
CA ILE A 337 12.41 -2.41 9.95
C ILE A 337 12.90 -2.40 11.41
N GLU A 338 11.97 -2.39 12.35
CA GLU A 338 12.26 -2.31 13.79
C GLU A 338 11.45 -3.34 14.57
N SER A 339 12.07 -3.98 15.56
CA SER A 339 11.42 -4.92 16.48
C SER A 339 10.52 -5.95 15.77
N THR A 340 10.97 -6.43 14.60
CA THR A 340 10.24 -7.37 13.76
C THR A 340 10.96 -8.71 13.76
N GLN A 341 10.24 -9.78 14.12
CA GLN A 341 10.84 -11.08 14.48
C GLN A 341 11.33 -11.86 13.26
N ASN A 342 10.56 -11.86 12.18
CA ASN A 342 10.89 -12.59 10.97
C ASN A 342 11.21 -11.63 9.81
N PRO A 343 12.20 -11.99 8.97
CA PRO A 343 12.72 -11.10 7.95
C PRO A 343 11.75 -10.85 6.79
N MET A 344 12.08 -9.85 6.00
CA MET A 344 11.56 -9.69 4.65
C MET A 344 12.17 -10.76 3.74
N LYS A 345 11.37 -11.69 3.25
CA LYS A 345 11.82 -12.75 2.34
C LYS A 345 12.05 -12.21 0.94
N MET A 346 13.26 -12.45 0.42
CA MET A 346 13.73 -11.91 -0.86
C MET A 346 14.26 -13.00 -1.82
N GLY A 347 14.01 -14.26 -1.53
CA GLY A 347 14.52 -15.37 -2.33
C GLY A 347 14.12 -15.26 -3.82
N TYR A 348 15.06 -15.51 -4.74
CA TYR A 348 14.89 -15.31 -6.18
C TYR A 348 14.39 -13.90 -6.58
N CYS A 349 14.59 -12.92 -5.72
CA CYS A 349 14.16 -11.55 -5.98
C CYS A 349 15.27 -10.79 -6.71
N ARG A 350 14.89 -9.96 -7.66
CA ARG A 350 15.74 -8.93 -8.23
C ARG A 350 15.41 -7.62 -7.52
N ALA A 351 16.34 -7.11 -6.72
CA ALA A 351 16.06 -5.93 -5.92
C ALA A 351 17.21 -4.93 -5.89
N MET A 352 16.88 -3.67 -5.91
CA MET A 352 17.76 -2.56 -5.54
C MET A 352 17.27 -2.02 -4.21
N ILE A 353 18.13 -1.99 -3.20
CA ILE A 353 17.81 -1.49 -1.86
C ILE A 353 18.68 -0.30 -1.56
N ILE A 354 18.07 0.84 -1.35
CA ILE A 354 18.74 2.12 -1.12
C ILE A 354 18.26 2.68 0.22
N GLN A 355 19.19 3.14 1.05
CA GLN A 355 18.87 3.82 2.31
C GLN A 355 17.87 3.05 3.18
N LYS A 356 18.27 1.89 3.64
CA LYS A 356 17.50 1.12 4.61
C LYS A 356 18.05 1.29 6.01
N SER A 357 17.22 1.10 7.01
CA SER A 357 17.61 0.94 8.39
C SER A 357 16.97 -0.32 8.97
N VAL A 358 17.78 -1.16 9.59
CA VAL A 358 17.33 -2.37 10.30
C VAL A 358 17.89 -2.31 11.71
N HIS A 359 17.01 -2.24 12.69
CA HIS A 359 17.40 -2.21 14.09
C HIS A 359 17.93 -3.57 14.56
N ARG A 360 18.76 -3.57 15.59
CA ARG A 360 19.47 -4.78 16.05
C ARG A 360 18.55 -5.92 16.50
N ASP A 361 17.36 -5.60 16.95
CA ASP A 361 16.34 -6.54 17.40
C ASP A 361 15.42 -7.04 16.27
N SER A 362 15.79 -6.75 15.03
CA SER A 362 15.01 -7.09 13.85
C SER A 362 15.76 -8.06 12.95
N ALA A 363 15.04 -8.98 12.34
CA ALA A 363 15.63 -10.00 11.47
C ALA A 363 16.07 -9.47 10.08
N GLY A 364 15.62 -8.31 9.64
CA GLY A 364 16.07 -7.66 8.41
C GLY A 364 15.54 -8.32 7.13
N PHE A 365 16.47 -8.67 6.23
CA PHE A 365 16.17 -9.27 4.92
C PHE A 365 16.74 -10.68 4.84
N ASP A 366 15.98 -11.62 4.29
CA ASP A 366 16.41 -12.98 4.03
C ASP A 366 16.40 -13.24 2.51
N PHE A 367 17.59 -13.48 1.98
CA PHE A 367 17.83 -13.77 0.56
C PHE A 367 18.04 -15.26 0.28
N SER A 368 17.82 -16.10 1.29
CA SER A 368 17.91 -17.54 1.10
C SER A 368 16.88 -18.02 0.08
N LYS A 369 17.27 -19.06 -0.64
CA LYS A 369 16.43 -19.70 -1.65
C LYS A 369 15.83 -21.01 -1.17
N GLU A 370 16.06 -21.36 0.11
CA GLU A 370 15.53 -22.58 0.69
C GLU A 370 14.01 -22.54 0.79
N GLY A 371 13.37 -23.61 0.36
CA GLY A 371 11.92 -23.77 0.42
C GLY A 371 11.13 -22.88 -0.53
N ILE A 372 11.78 -22.21 -1.47
CA ILE A 372 11.13 -21.35 -2.46
C ILE A 372 11.24 -21.99 -3.83
N GLU A 373 10.12 -22.20 -4.47
CA GLU A 373 10.10 -22.65 -5.86
C GLU A 373 10.42 -21.46 -6.79
N PRO A 374 11.42 -21.58 -7.67
CA PRO A 374 11.74 -20.51 -8.62
C PRO A 374 10.63 -20.41 -9.68
N TRP A 375 10.06 -19.23 -9.80
CA TRP A 375 9.11 -18.91 -10.86
C TRP A 375 9.83 -18.25 -12.03
N THR A 376 9.85 -18.90 -13.15
CA THR A 376 10.61 -18.46 -14.32
C THR A 376 9.87 -17.52 -15.26
N LEU A 377 8.58 -17.26 -15.02
CA LEU A 377 7.71 -16.60 -15.99
C LEU A 377 8.03 -15.14 -16.32
N LEU A 378 8.74 -14.43 -15.43
CA LEU A 378 9.02 -13.00 -15.65
C LEU A 378 10.50 -12.66 -15.71
N ALA A 379 11.32 -13.62 -15.40
CA ALA A 379 12.73 -13.42 -15.30
C ALA A 379 13.49 -14.65 -15.81
N GLU A 380 13.11 -15.15 -16.95
CA GLU A 380 13.82 -16.25 -17.57
C GLU A 380 15.30 -15.87 -17.74
N GLY A 381 16.17 -16.59 -17.04
CA GLY A 381 17.59 -16.26 -16.96
C GLY A 381 17.99 -15.17 -15.99
N ASP A 382 17.03 -14.45 -15.39
CA ASP A 382 17.31 -13.39 -14.42
C ASP A 382 17.54 -13.98 -13.03
N ARG A 383 18.75 -13.93 -12.58
CA ARG A 383 19.09 -14.21 -11.20
C ARG A 383 19.50 -12.89 -10.58
N GLY A 384 18.69 -12.40 -9.70
CA GLY A 384 18.69 -11.06 -9.22
C GLY A 384 20.02 -10.42 -8.83
N VAL A 385 20.10 -9.15 -9.06
CA VAL A 385 21.10 -8.25 -8.49
C VAL A 385 20.47 -7.56 -7.30
N MET A 386 21.20 -7.47 -6.21
CA MET A 386 20.80 -6.75 -5.03
C MET A 386 21.92 -5.84 -4.56
N GLU A 387 21.59 -4.59 -4.37
CA GLU A 387 22.48 -3.61 -3.81
C GLU A 387 21.94 -3.13 -2.46
N ILE A 388 22.77 -3.21 -1.42
CA ILE A 388 22.47 -2.69 -0.10
C ILE A 388 23.48 -1.60 0.19
N SER A 389 23.09 -0.36 -0.07
CA SER A 389 24.00 0.78 0.02
C SER A 389 24.40 1.15 1.45
N ASP A 390 23.50 1.04 2.41
CA ASP A 390 23.71 1.47 3.79
C ASP A 390 24.72 0.63 4.57
N LEU A 391 24.82 -0.64 4.26
CA LEU A 391 25.73 -1.55 4.96
C LEU A 391 27.02 -1.81 4.19
N GLY A 392 27.17 -1.18 3.05
CA GLY A 392 28.30 -1.46 2.18
C GLY A 392 28.41 -2.91 1.74
N ALA A 393 27.29 -3.62 1.73
CA ALA A 393 27.22 -4.98 1.23
C ALA A 393 26.49 -5.00 -0.10
N ILE A 394 27.11 -5.55 -1.10
CA ILE A 394 26.48 -5.85 -2.38
C ILE A 394 26.45 -7.33 -2.55
N ILE A 395 25.31 -7.85 -2.81
CA ILE A 395 25.10 -9.27 -3.04
C ILE A 395 24.37 -9.45 -4.35
N GLN A 396 24.88 -10.37 -5.21
CA GLN A 396 24.53 -10.45 -6.47
C GLN A 396 24.15 -11.73 -7.09
N GLY A 397 23.40 -11.76 -8.08
CA GLY A 397 22.85 -12.86 -8.75
C GLY A 397 23.82 -13.57 -9.69
N SER A 398 23.41 -14.32 -10.66
CA SER A 398 24.22 -15.26 -11.39
C SER A 398 24.28 -15.02 -12.88
N LEU A 399 24.16 -13.81 -13.31
CA LEU A 399 24.46 -13.46 -14.68
C LEU A 399 25.95 -13.27 -14.88
N SER A 400 26.44 -13.37 -16.12
CA SER A 400 27.84 -13.19 -16.48
C SER A 400 28.42 -11.82 -16.10
N TYR A 401 27.66 -10.91 -15.61
CA TYR A 401 28.04 -9.58 -15.14
C TYR A 401 27.80 -9.35 -13.66
N ASP A 402 27.70 -10.41 -12.90
CA ASP A 402 27.48 -10.32 -11.47
C ASP A 402 28.65 -9.67 -10.75
N PHE A 403 28.36 -8.77 -9.84
CA PHE A 403 29.36 -8.29 -8.90
C PHE A 403 28.79 -8.26 -7.49
N THR A 404 29.67 -8.50 -6.54
CA THR A 404 29.36 -8.45 -5.12
C THR A 404 30.30 -7.47 -4.44
N THR A 405 29.77 -6.60 -3.60
CA THR A 405 30.57 -5.77 -2.71
C THR A 405 30.17 -6.05 -1.28
N SER A 406 31.14 -6.37 -0.46
CA SER A 406 30.98 -6.64 0.96
C SER A 406 32.05 -5.88 1.72
N GLN A 407 31.69 -5.17 2.76
CA GLN A 407 32.63 -4.46 3.62
C GLN A 407 32.86 -5.28 4.89
N HIS A 408 34.15 -5.54 5.14
CA HIS A 408 34.59 -6.19 6.38
C HIS A 408 35.67 -5.32 7.03
N HIS A 409 35.57 -5.19 8.32
CA HIS A 409 36.57 -4.49 9.11
C HIS A 409 37.59 -5.50 9.65
N MET A 410 38.88 -5.29 9.30
CA MET A 410 39.99 -6.09 9.80
C MET A 410 40.85 -5.22 10.70
N ASP A 411 41.06 -5.66 11.92
CA ASP A 411 41.84 -4.91 12.92
C ASP A 411 42.98 -5.76 13.44
N ASN A 412 44.21 -5.31 13.23
CA ASN A 412 45.39 -5.90 13.78
C ASN A 412 46.11 -4.99 14.77
N ARG A 413 45.69 -5.07 16.03
CA ARG A 413 46.33 -4.32 17.15
C ARG A 413 47.54 -5.03 17.73
N GLY A 414 48.03 -6.04 17.07
CA GLY A 414 49.18 -6.80 17.52
C GLY A 414 50.52 -6.17 17.09
N LYS A 415 51.62 -6.71 17.64
CA LYS A 415 52.97 -6.30 17.25
C LYS A 415 53.47 -7.01 15.98
N ASP A 416 52.79 -8.05 15.56
CA ASP A 416 53.18 -8.89 14.43
C ASP A 416 52.10 -8.86 13.35
N ALA A 417 52.52 -8.92 12.10
CA ALA A 417 51.63 -9.03 10.95
C ALA A 417 50.81 -10.33 10.98
N LYS A 418 49.50 -10.23 10.83
CA LYS A 418 48.58 -11.37 10.92
C LYS A 418 47.83 -11.63 9.62
N TRP A 419 47.50 -12.92 9.45
CA TRP A 419 46.61 -13.35 8.38
C TRP A 419 45.16 -13.20 8.78
N PHE A 420 44.36 -12.64 7.86
CA PHE A 420 42.92 -12.51 7.98
C PHE A 420 42.24 -13.27 6.85
N TYR A 421 41.22 -14.00 7.19
CA TYR A 421 40.32 -14.60 6.23
C TYR A 421 39.36 -13.54 5.70
N VAL A 422 39.35 -13.36 4.37
CA VAL A 422 38.52 -12.36 3.69
C VAL A 422 37.18 -12.95 3.29
N GLY A 423 37.18 -14.18 2.79
CA GLY A 423 35.95 -14.84 2.37
C GLY A 423 36.24 -16.09 1.53
N GLU A 424 35.18 -16.84 1.29
CA GLU A 424 35.17 -17.96 0.35
C GLU A 424 34.31 -17.56 -0.85
N PHE A 425 34.86 -17.75 -2.03
CA PHE A 425 34.25 -17.35 -3.28
C PHE A 425 33.91 -18.58 -4.10
N ASN A 426 32.71 -18.61 -4.63
CA ASN A 426 32.27 -19.66 -5.53
C ASN A 426 32.34 -19.13 -6.97
N PHE A 427 33.32 -19.58 -7.71
CA PHE A 427 33.40 -19.30 -9.14
C PHE A 427 32.61 -20.36 -9.89
N SER A 428 31.46 -20.00 -10.38
CA SER A 428 30.55 -20.91 -11.09
C SER A 428 30.97 -21.20 -12.54
N ASP A 429 31.84 -20.35 -13.11
CA ASP A 429 32.33 -20.52 -14.48
C ASP A 429 33.68 -19.82 -14.68
N ALA A 430 34.32 -20.11 -15.82
CA ALA A 430 35.64 -19.58 -16.19
C ALA A 430 35.66 -18.07 -16.47
N THR A 431 34.51 -17.41 -16.50
CA THR A 431 34.38 -15.97 -16.74
C THR A 431 34.19 -15.18 -15.46
N SER A 432 33.94 -15.85 -14.35
CA SER A 432 33.71 -15.20 -13.05
C SER A 432 34.97 -14.48 -12.57
N GLN A 433 34.82 -13.24 -12.18
CA GLN A 433 35.87 -12.37 -11.68
C GLN A 433 35.45 -11.71 -10.38
N ILE A 434 36.42 -11.54 -9.48
CA ILE A 434 36.20 -10.82 -8.22
C ILE A 434 37.33 -9.79 -8.07
N HIS A 435 36.92 -8.60 -7.70
CA HIS A 435 37.83 -7.53 -7.31
C HIS A 435 37.62 -7.20 -5.83
N VAL A 436 38.62 -7.47 -5.02
CA VAL A 436 38.63 -7.11 -3.60
C VAL A 436 39.48 -5.87 -3.42
N ARG A 437 38.90 -4.85 -2.81
CA ARG A 437 39.57 -3.60 -2.50
C ARG A 437 39.74 -3.49 -0.99
N ILE A 438 40.98 -3.34 -0.52
CA ILE A 438 41.29 -3.19 0.89
C ILE A 438 41.84 -1.78 1.11
N LEU A 439 41.16 -1.03 1.93
CA LEU A 439 41.54 0.32 2.33
C LEU A 439 42.14 0.26 3.74
N GLY A 440 43.24 0.93 3.95
CA GLY A 440 43.82 0.94 5.28
C GLY A 440 45.18 1.65 5.32
N SER A 441 45.86 1.47 6.43
CA SER A 441 47.20 1.99 6.68
C SER A 441 48.20 0.85 6.82
N ALA A 442 49.44 1.06 6.41
CA ALA A 442 50.55 0.14 6.62
C ALA A 442 50.99 0.05 8.08
N GLN A 443 50.55 0.98 8.91
CA GLN A 443 50.88 1.04 10.32
C GLN A 443 49.64 1.28 11.15
N TYR A 444 49.60 0.67 12.32
CA TYR A 444 48.56 0.96 13.30
C TYR A 444 48.76 2.37 13.84
N VAL A 445 47.83 3.27 13.55
CA VAL A 445 47.78 4.59 14.15
C VAL A 445 46.97 4.49 15.42
N SER A 446 47.60 4.44 16.60
CA SER A 446 46.88 4.50 17.85
C SER A 446 46.17 5.85 17.96
N GLN A 447 44.86 5.84 18.18
CA GLN A 447 44.19 7.04 18.54
C GLN A 447 44.67 7.51 19.92
N SER A 448 45.22 8.72 19.99
CA SER A 448 45.34 9.39 21.29
C SER A 448 43.89 9.65 21.75
N GLU A 449 43.60 9.40 23.02
CA GLU A 449 42.25 9.60 23.63
C GLU A 449 41.73 11.04 23.48
N THR A 450 42.57 11.96 23.01
CA THR A 450 42.24 13.38 22.80
C THR A 450 41.87 13.74 21.35
N GLN A 451 41.94 12.82 20.42
CA GLN A 451 41.62 13.09 19.02
C GLN A 451 40.13 12.91 18.75
N THR A 452 39.39 13.99 18.71
CA THR A 452 37.97 14.04 18.35
C THR A 452 37.70 14.24 16.86
N ASP A 453 38.75 14.48 16.06
CA ASP A 453 38.63 14.77 14.64
C ASP A 453 38.74 13.47 13.81
N TYR A 454 37.65 13.14 13.14
CA TYR A 454 37.55 11.96 12.27
C TYR A 454 38.31 12.12 10.94
N SER A 455 38.81 13.29 10.60
CA SER A 455 39.56 13.56 9.37
C SER A 455 40.89 12.79 9.27
N TYR A 456 41.40 12.33 10.39
CA TYR A 456 42.67 11.54 10.44
C TYR A 456 42.50 10.05 10.19
N ARG A 457 41.31 9.58 9.93
CA ARG A 457 41.03 8.16 9.61
C ARG A 457 41.06 7.87 8.12
N THR A 458 41.61 8.74 7.33
CA THR A 458 41.77 8.50 5.90
C THR A 458 42.73 7.34 5.68
N PRO A 459 42.37 6.31 4.90
CA PRO A 459 43.28 5.22 4.56
C PRO A 459 44.51 5.78 3.83
N GLU A 460 45.69 5.43 4.29
CA GLU A 460 46.95 5.86 3.64
C GLU A 460 47.23 5.12 2.36
N GLY A 461 46.58 3.98 2.14
CA GLY A 461 46.78 3.18 0.96
C GLY A 461 45.62 2.25 0.63
N VAL A 462 45.71 1.69 -0.55
CA VAL A 462 44.73 0.77 -1.09
C VAL A 462 45.43 -0.45 -1.66
N ALA A 463 44.93 -1.63 -1.36
CA ALA A 463 45.33 -2.85 -2.05
C ALA A 463 44.15 -3.36 -2.92
N HIS A 464 44.45 -3.65 -4.15
CA HIS A 464 43.53 -4.21 -5.14
C HIS A 464 43.93 -5.66 -5.40
N ILE A 465 43.01 -6.59 -5.18
CA ILE A 465 43.17 -8.01 -5.37
C ILE A 465 42.15 -8.47 -6.39
N TYR A 466 42.63 -9.06 -7.47
CA TYR A 466 41.82 -9.59 -8.55
C TYR A 466 41.89 -11.10 -8.54
N LEU A 467 40.78 -11.76 -8.50
CA LEU A 467 40.62 -13.20 -8.60
C LEU A 467 39.82 -13.53 -9.83
N GLN A 468 40.19 -14.54 -10.57
CA GLN A 468 39.46 -15.01 -11.74
C GLN A 468 39.52 -16.53 -11.79
N ALA A 469 38.38 -17.14 -12.07
CA ALA A 469 38.33 -18.54 -12.45
C ALA A 469 38.95 -18.71 -13.85
N ARG A 470 39.85 -19.66 -13.98
CA ARG A 470 40.46 -19.97 -15.27
C ARG A 470 39.84 -21.20 -15.93
N ASN A 471 39.45 -22.14 -15.11
CA ASN A 471 38.69 -23.34 -15.43
C ASN A 471 38.14 -23.91 -14.12
N ASP A 472 37.39 -24.99 -14.18
CA ASP A 472 36.74 -25.60 -13.03
C ASP A 472 37.66 -25.95 -11.86
N ASP A 473 38.97 -26.04 -12.13
CA ASP A 473 39.99 -26.46 -11.17
C ASP A 473 41.00 -25.39 -10.76
N ASN A 474 41.03 -24.23 -11.40
CA ASN A 474 42.03 -23.21 -11.14
C ASN A 474 41.45 -21.81 -10.96
N THR A 475 41.83 -21.19 -9.84
CA THR A 475 41.67 -19.76 -9.63
C THR A 475 43.01 -19.07 -9.74
N ILE A 476 43.10 -18.03 -10.53
CA ILE A 476 44.28 -17.17 -10.63
C ILE A 476 44.00 -15.86 -9.94
N GLY A 477 45.02 -15.27 -9.35
CA GLY A 477 44.89 -13.97 -8.71
C GLY A 477 46.12 -13.10 -8.98
N SER A 478 45.86 -11.81 -8.99
CA SER A 478 46.89 -10.77 -8.96
C SER A 478 46.55 -9.72 -7.96
N TRP A 479 47.53 -9.03 -7.44
CA TRP A 479 47.26 -7.88 -6.57
C TRP A 479 48.34 -6.82 -6.74
N HIS A 480 47.94 -5.59 -6.49
CA HIS A 480 48.82 -4.44 -6.40
C HIS A 480 48.33 -3.48 -5.33
N SER A 481 49.14 -2.54 -4.92
CA SER A 481 48.77 -1.52 -3.96
C SER A 481 49.18 -0.14 -4.42
N GLU A 482 48.45 0.83 -3.95
CA GLU A 482 48.68 2.25 -4.13
C GLU A 482 48.83 2.90 -2.75
N GLY A 483 49.80 3.82 -2.62
CA GLY A 483 50.10 4.45 -1.32
C GLY A 483 50.75 3.47 -0.34
N SER A 484 50.51 3.67 0.92
CA SER A 484 50.99 2.84 2.03
C SER A 484 50.17 1.56 2.11
N SER A 485 50.68 0.46 1.58
CA SER A 485 49.93 -0.76 1.40
C SER A 485 49.34 -1.32 2.70
N PRO A 486 48.03 -1.49 2.83
CA PRO A 486 47.44 -2.15 3.98
C PRO A 486 47.59 -3.68 3.94
N VAL A 487 48.15 -4.23 2.86
CA VAL A 487 48.34 -5.67 2.67
C VAL A 487 49.79 -5.96 2.37
N ILE A 488 50.37 -6.91 3.09
CA ILE A 488 51.76 -7.37 2.87
C ILE A 488 51.80 -8.56 1.94
N LYS A 489 50.86 -9.47 2.06
CA LYS A 489 50.78 -10.71 1.26
C LYS A 489 49.34 -11.10 1.03
N VAL A 490 49.09 -11.74 -0.09
CA VAL A 490 47.83 -12.38 -0.46
C VAL A 490 48.07 -13.88 -0.57
N HIS A 491 47.12 -14.67 -0.07
CA HIS A 491 47.13 -16.12 -0.19
C HIS A 491 45.75 -16.61 -0.62
N ILE A 492 45.75 -17.50 -1.60
CA ILE A 492 44.56 -18.14 -2.14
C ILE A 492 44.67 -19.62 -1.82
N GLU A 493 43.61 -20.17 -1.21
CA GLU A 493 43.50 -21.57 -0.88
C GLU A 493 42.23 -22.16 -1.53
N GLY A 494 42.33 -23.39 -2.01
CA GLY A 494 41.21 -24.05 -2.65
C GLY A 494 41.18 -23.84 -4.16
N LYS A 495 40.08 -24.30 -4.79
CA LYS A 495 39.94 -24.32 -6.25
C LYS A 495 38.48 -24.10 -6.64
N GLY A 496 38.28 -23.43 -7.76
CA GLY A 496 36.94 -23.29 -8.36
C GLY A 496 35.87 -22.80 -7.37
N ALA A 497 34.88 -23.62 -7.13
CA ALA A 497 33.73 -23.29 -6.28
C ALA A 497 34.07 -23.02 -4.81
N HIS A 498 35.28 -23.36 -4.37
CA HIS A 498 35.70 -23.22 -2.97
C HIS A 498 37.02 -22.47 -2.85
N THR A 499 37.10 -21.30 -3.44
CA THR A 499 38.28 -20.44 -3.38
C THR A 499 38.26 -19.54 -2.17
N LYS A 500 39.16 -19.74 -1.23
CA LYS A 500 39.31 -18.91 -0.02
C LYS A 500 40.41 -17.89 -0.22
N LEU A 501 40.15 -16.66 0.15
CA LEU A 501 41.08 -15.55 0.11
C LEU A 501 41.51 -15.18 1.54
N TYR A 502 42.82 -15.09 1.70
CA TYR A 502 43.44 -14.58 2.92
C TYR A 502 44.38 -13.42 2.56
N VAL A 503 44.42 -12.44 3.44
CA VAL A 503 45.35 -11.33 3.34
C VAL A 503 46.16 -11.22 4.62
N LYS A 504 47.43 -10.88 4.47
CA LYS A 504 48.31 -10.58 5.59
C LYS A 504 48.38 -9.06 5.73
N ILE A 505 47.93 -8.54 6.86
CA ILE A 505 48.01 -7.12 7.18
C ILE A 505 49.16 -6.85 8.15
N PRO A 506 49.82 -5.67 8.04
CA PRO A 506 50.88 -5.26 8.94
C PRO A 506 50.44 -5.15 10.40
N ALA A 507 51.44 -4.97 11.28
CA ALA A 507 51.21 -4.77 12.71
C ALA A 507 50.77 -3.35 13.00
#